data_d6cd09c7544ee05d7477772b3d2a57a1
#
_entry.id   d6cd09c7544ee05d7477772b3d2a57a1
#
_cell.length_a   1.000
_cell.length_b   1.000
_cell.length_c   1.000
_cell.angle_alpha   90.00
_cell.angle_beta   90.00
_cell.angle_gamma   90.00
#
_symmetry.space_group_name_H-M   'P 1'
#
loop_
_entity.id
_entity.type
_entity.pdbx_description
1 polymer ?
#
loop_
_entity_poly.entity_id
_entity_poly.type
_entity_poly.pdbx_seq_one_letter_code
_entity_poly.pdbx_strand_id
1 'polypeptide(L)'
;KRVLVSATSDIEIPRYTRVVNPTILDFIPENEAETNLSMKMVVSKEKDKIGSLFNLICSLKSQSAIVFCNHRDAAERISDSLNEKGIYATYYHGGMDQDERERALIQFRNGSVSYLITTDLAARGLDIPEMNHVIHYHLPSKEDEFTHRNGRTARMTASGTAYIIAHESEKKMDYIDY
;
A
#
# COMPACT_ATOMS: atom_id res chain seq x y z
N LYS A 1 31.53 -13.70 2.25
CA LYS A 1 30.28 -14.24 1.74
C LYS A 1 29.29 -13.11 1.56
N ARG A 2 28.53 -13.12 0.47
CA ARG A 2 27.47 -12.12 0.18
C ARG A 2 26.17 -12.85 -0.01
N VAL A 3 25.10 -12.29 0.51
CA VAL A 3 23.73 -12.78 0.35
C VAL A 3 22.93 -11.65 -0.28
N LEU A 4 22.22 -11.96 -1.36
CA LEU A 4 21.26 -11.07 -2.00
C LEU A 4 19.89 -11.69 -1.78
N VAL A 5 18.93 -10.87 -1.40
CA VAL A 5 17.55 -11.30 -1.16
C VAL A 5 16.64 -10.44 -2.02
N SER A 6 15.73 -11.08 -2.73
CA SER A 6 14.67 -10.42 -3.49
C SER A 6 13.33 -11.09 -3.20
N ALA A 7 12.26 -10.34 -3.26
CA ALA A 7 10.89 -10.84 -3.17
C ALA A 7 10.29 -11.19 -4.55
N THR A 8 11.00 -10.89 -5.63
CA THR A 8 10.60 -11.19 -7.00
C THR A 8 11.64 -12.08 -7.68
N SER A 9 11.19 -13.05 -8.47
CA SER A 9 12.04 -13.79 -9.42
C SER A 9 12.48 -12.85 -10.56
N ASP A 10 13.41 -13.27 -11.38
CA ASP A 10 13.84 -12.58 -12.61
C ASP A 10 14.54 -11.21 -12.42
N ILE A 11 15.10 -10.94 -11.25
CA ILE A 11 15.97 -9.78 -11.08
C ILE A 11 17.37 -10.11 -11.53
N GLU A 12 17.84 -9.45 -12.59
CA GLU A 12 19.22 -9.52 -13.02
C GLU A 12 20.14 -9.02 -11.90
N ILE A 13 21.11 -9.87 -11.49
CA ILE A 13 22.04 -9.52 -10.41
C ILE A 13 22.94 -8.38 -10.88
N PRO A 14 22.88 -7.18 -10.28
CA PRO A 14 23.67 -6.05 -10.76
C PRO A 14 25.17 -6.30 -10.67
N ARG A 15 25.92 -5.94 -11.73
CA ARG A 15 27.37 -6.18 -11.84
C ARG A 15 28.18 -5.57 -10.69
N TYR A 16 27.74 -4.48 -10.11
CA TYR A 16 28.41 -3.83 -8.96
C TYR A 16 28.44 -4.70 -7.70
N THR A 17 27.56 -5.70 -7.60
CA THR A 17 27.53 -6.63 -6.45
C THR A 17 28.75 -7.57 -6.45
N ARG A 18 29.42 -7.73 -7.60
CA ARG A 18 30.55 -8.64 -7.80
C ARG A 18 30.26 -10.08 -7.34
N VAL A 19 29.02 -10.52 -7.47
CA VAL A 19 28.66 -11.93 -7.23
C VAL A 19 28.95 -12.70 -8.51
N VAL A 20 29.77 -13.73 -8.38
CA VAL A 20 30.14 -14.62 -9.48
C VAL A 20 29.68 -16.03 -9.12
N ASN A 21 29.01 -16.70 -10.04
CA ASN A 21 28.45 -18.04 -9.85
C ASN A 21 27.63 -18.17 -8.56
N PRO A 22 26.52 -17.42 -8.43
CA PRO A 22 25.68 -17.48 -7.24
C PRO A 22 25.00 -18.85 -7.11
N THR A 23 24.85 -19.33 -5.89
CA THR A 23 23.87 -20.36 -5.60
C THR A 23 22.53 -19.67 -5.45
N ILE A 24 21.59 -19.99 -6.32
CA ILE A 24 20.23 -19.44 -6.26
C ILE A 24 19.38 -20.40 -5.43
N LEU A 25 18.76 -19.89 -4.40
CA LEU A 25 17.76 -20.59 -3.60
C LEU A 25 16.43 -19.88 -3.86
N ASP A 26 15.57 -20.52 -4.61
CA ASP A 26 14.23 -20.04 -4.91
C ASP A 26 13.24 -20.67 -3.92
N PHE A 27 12.58 -19.81 -3.14
CA PHE A 27 11.55 -20.18 -2.20
C PHE A 27 10.17 -19.67 -2.63
N ILE A 28 10.09 -19.12 -3.85
CA ILE A 28 8.80 -18.68 -4.40
C ILE A 28 8.03 -19.97 -4.76
N PRO A 29 6.80 -20.15 -4.23
CA PRO A 29 6.00 -21.32 -4.57
C PRO A 29 5.75 -21.37 -6.09
N GLU A 30 6.02 -22.50 -6.73
CA GLU A 30 5.76 -22.71 -8.17
C GLU A 30 4.27 -22.62 -8.55
N ASN A 31 3.40 -22.83 -7.59
CA ASN A 31 2.00 -22.51 -7.72
C ASN A 31 1.80 -21.08 -7.20
N GLU A 32 1.32 -20.18 -8.06
CA GLU A 32 0.65 -18.96 -7.61
C GLU A 32 -0.40 -19.40 -6.60
N ALA A 33 -0.08 -19.30 -5.31
CA ALA A 33 -1.09 -19.46 -4.28
C ALA A 33 -2.18 -18.47 -4.70
N GLU A 34 -3.37 -18.95 -5.04
CA GLU A 34 -4.51 -18.12 -5.39
C GLU A 34 -4.54 -17.04 -4.31
N THR A 35 -4.07 -15.86 -4.66
CA THR A 35 -4.07 -14.76 -3.71
C THR A 35 -5.54 -14.48 -3.47
N ASN A 36 -6.03 -14.76 -2.27
CA ASN A 36 -7.40 -14.47 -1.85
C ASN A 36 -7.63 -12.95 -1.79
N LEU A 37 -7.10 -12.25 -2.80
CA LEU A 37 -7.18 -10.81 -2.96
C LEU A 37 -8.40 -10.48 -3.84
N SER A 38 -9.39 -9.85 -3.22
CA SER A 38 -10.53 -9.28 -3.95
C SER A 38 -10.19 -7.85 -4.35
N MET A 39 -10.33 -7.50 -5.62
CA MET A 39 -10.19 -6.12 -6.09
C MET A 39 -11.56 -5.49 -6.31
N LYS A 40 -11.72 -4.25 -5.85
CA LYS A 40 -12.96 -3.47 -6.01
C LYS A 40 -12.65 -2.07 -6.48
N MET A 41 -13.37 -1.62 -7.49
CA MET A 41 -13.28 -0.26 -8.00
C MET A 41 -14.36 0.63 -7.41
N VAL A 42 -13.94 1.81 -6.97
CA VAL A 42 -14.82 2.89 -6.49
C VAL A 42 -14.68 4.06 -7.46
N VAL A 43 -15.72 4.32 -8.23
CA VAL A 43 -15.71 5.44 -9.18
C VAL A 43 -16.05 6.73 -8.44
N SER A 44 -15.14 7.69 -8.48
CA SER A 44 -15.34 9.03 -7.95
C SER A 44 -15.95 9.94 -9.02
N LYS A 45 -16.97 10.70 -8.66
CA LYS A 45 -17.56 11.73 -9.53
C LYS A 45 -16.73 13.02 -9.56
N GLU A 46 -15.92 13.23 -8.54
CA GLU A 46 -15.10 14.43 -8.36
C GLU A 46 -13.63 14.09 -8.52
N LYS A 47 -12.84 15.01 -9.10
CA LYS A 47 -11.38 14.88 -9.22
C LYS A 47 -10.70 14.79 -7.87
N ASP A 48 -11.19 15.56 -6.89
CA ASP A 48 -10.80 15.36 -5.49
C ASP A 48 -11.61 14.20 -4.90
N LYS A 49 -10.97 13.07 -4.81
CA LYS A 49 -11.59 11.79 -4.43
C LYS A 49 -11.81 11.65 -2.92
N ILE A 50 -11.63 12.72 -2.13
CA ILE A 50 -11.73 12.66 -0.66
C ILE A 50 -13.14 12.26 -0.19
N GLY A 51 -14.18 12.73 -0.87
CA GLY A 51 -15.56 12.35 -0.59
C GLY A 51 -15.80 10.85 -0.83
N SER A 52 -15.27 10.32 -1.92
CA SER A 52 -15.36 8.89 -2.24
C SER A 52 -14.57 8.02 -1.25
N LEU A 53 -13.38 8.48 -0.84
CA LEU A 53 -12.60 7.82 0.21
C LEU A 53 -13.36 7.80 1.54
N PHE A 54 -13.95 8.93 1.95
CA PHE A 54 -14.75 9.03 3.17
C PHE A 54 -15.92 8.03 3.16
N ASN A 55 -16.70 8.00 2.08
CA ASN A 55 -17.82 7.07 1.93
C ASN A 55 -17.39 5.61 1.97
N LEU A 56 -16.27 5.28 1.31
CA LEU A 56 -15.70 3.95 1.36
C LEU A 56 -15.33 3.58 2.80
N ILE A 57 -14.59 4.43 3.50
CA ILE A 57 -14.17 4.23 4.89
C ILE A 57 -15.37 3.99 5.80
N CYS A 58 -16.43 4.79 5.67
CA CYS A 58 -17.66 4.60 6.43
C CYS A 58 -18.30 3.22 6.17
N SER A 59 -18.19 2.71 4.95
CA SER A 59 -18.71 1.38 4.58
C SER A 59 -17.90 0.22 5.18
N LEU A 60 -16.64 0.43 5.54
CA LEU A 60 -15.75 -0.57 6.14
C LEU A 60 -16.02 -0.82 7.63
N LYS A 61 -16.99 -0.16 8.24
CA LYS A 61 -17.43 -0.39 9.63
C LYS A 61 -16.28 -0.40 10.64
N SER A 62 -15.45 0.62 10.63
CA SER A 62 -14.29 0.80 11.53
C SER A 62 -13.16 -0.23 11.36
N GLN A 63 -13.12 -0.99 10.27
CA GLN A 63 -11.98 -1.83 9.97
C GLN A 63 -10.80 -0.97 9.52
N SER A 64 -9.63 -1.30 10.03
CA SER A 64 -8.39 -0.58 9.70
C SER A 64 -7.96 -0.83 8.26
N ALA A 65 -7.36 0.20 7.64
CA ALA A 65 -6.83 0.11 6.29
C ALA A 65 -5.57 0.96 6.10
N ILE A 66 -4.79 0.56 5.09
CA ILE A 66 -3.70 1.38 4.57
C ILE A 66 -4.21 2.09 3.32
N VAL A 67 -3.99 3.40 3.26
CA VAL A 67 -4.35 4.25 2.10
C VAL A 67 -3.08 4.69 1.40
N PHE A 68 -2.91 4.30 0.15
CA PHE A 68 -1.75 4.66 -0.66
C PHE A 68 -2.01 5.89 -1.52
N CYS A 69 -1.09 6.84 -1.47
CA CYS A 69 -1.05 8.01 -2.35
C CYS A 69 0.36 8.19 -2.92
N ASN A 70 0.47 8.98 -4.01
CA ASN A 70 1.74 9.12 -4.73
C ASN A 70 2.63 10.24 -4.17
N HIS A 71 2.07 11.20 -3.41
CA HIS A 71 2.77 12.39 -2.94
C HIS A 71 2.61 12.58 -1.43
N ARG A 72 3.65 13.13 -0.78
CA ARG A 72 3.68 13.42 0.65
C ARG A 72 2.57 14.40 1.05
N ASP A 73 2.44 15.51 0.34
CA ASP A 73 1.45 16.54 0.60
C ASP A 73 0.01 15.98 0.50
N ALA A 74 -0.20 14.98 -0.39
CA ALA A 74 -1.48 14.30 -0.46
C ALA A 74 -1.73 13.42 0.77
N ALA A 75 -0.70 12.78 1.33
CA ALA A 75 -0.84 11.97 2.53
C ALA A 75 -1.25 12.83 3.73
N GLU A 76 -0.60 13.96 3.94
CA GLU A 76 -0.93 14.93 4.99
C GLU A 76 -2.37 15.45 4.81
N ARG A 77 -2.69 15.99 3.63
CA ARG A 77 -4.01 16.54 3.32
C ARG A 77 -5.15 15.53 3.52
N ILE A 78 -4.95 14.28 3.07
CA ILE A 78 -5.95 13.22 3.24
C ILE A 78 -6.15 12.91 4.72
N SER A 79 -5.07 12.78 5.48
CA SER A 79 -5.12 12.52 6.91
C SER A 79 -5.87 13.62 7.65
N ASP A 80 -5.54 14.89 7.40
CA ASP A 80 -6.20 16.05 8.01
C ASP A 80 -7.69 16.08 7.66
N SER A 81 -8.03 15.91 6.38
CA SER A 81 -9.42 15.89 5.93
C SER A 81 -10.25 14.76 6.55
N LEU A 82 -9.65 13.60 6.83
CA LEU A 82 -10.32 12.51 7.51
C LEU A 82 -10.52 12.82 8.99
N ASN A 83 -9.49 13.37 9.66
CA ASN A 83 -9.56 13.76 11.07
C ASN A 83 -10.61 14.86 11.31
N GLU A 84 -10.71 15.85 10.44
CA GLU A 84 -11.76 16.88 10.48
C GLU A 84 -13.18 16.29 10.41
N LYS A 85 -13.33 15.14 9.76
CA LYS A 85 -14.59 14.39 9.65
C LYS A 85 -14.79 13.36 10.78
N GLY A 86 -13.93 13.36 11.79
CA GLY A 86 -14.00 12.45 12.93
C GLY A 86 -13.48 11.03 12.65
N ILE A 87 -12.72 10.83 11.58
CA ILE A 87 -12.07 9.56 11.28
C ILE A 87 -10.62 9.63 11.72
N TYR A 88 -10.23 8.80 12.69
CA TYR A 88 -8.88 8.76 13.22
C TYR A 88 -7.89 8.19 12.20
N ALA A 89 -7.10 9.06 11.61
CA ALA A 89 -6.09 8.76 10.62
C ALA A 89 -4.75 9.41 10.97
N THR A 90 -3.66 8.80 10.54
CA THR A 90 -2.33 9.39 10.58
C THR A 90 -1.64 9.18 9.23
N TYR A 91 -0.65 10.02 8.94
CA TYR A 91 0.16 9.86 7.74
C TYR A 91 1.55 9.33 8.06
N TYR A 92 2.18 8.72 7.05
CA TYR A 92 3.55 8.21 7.14
C TYR A 92 4.25 8.39 5.79
N HIS A 93 5.29 9.22 5.75
CA HIS A 93 6.06 9.46 4.53
C HIS A 93 7.53 9.83 4.81
N GLY A 94 8.33 9.85 3.76
CA GLY A 94 9.78 10.07 3.86
C GLY A 94 10.22 11.47 4.28
N GLY A 95 9.30 12.44 4.36
CA GLY A 95 9.59 13.79 4.83
C GLY A 95 9.51 14.00 6.34
N MET A 96 8.96 13.01 7.06
CA MET A 96 8.83 13.04 8.51
C MET A 96 10.16 12.75 9.19
N ASP A 97 10.38 13.31 10.38
CA ASP A 97 11.49 12.91 11.23
C ASP A 97 11.28 11.51 11.85
N GLN A 98 12.30 11.00 12.52
CA GLN A 98 12.25 9.63 13.05
C GLN A 98 11.21 9.47 14.16
N ASP A 99 11.08 10.47 15.03
CA ASP A 99 10.15 10.42 16.16
C ASP A 99 8.70 10.51 15.68
N GLU A 100 8.42 11.32 14.67
CA GLU A 100 7.11 11.41 14.03
C GLU A 100 6.71 10.07 13.38
N ARG A 101 7.64 9.44 12.65
CA ARG A 101 7.42 8.14 12.03
C ARG A 101 7.11 7.06 13.06
N GLU A 102 7.91 6.99 14.12
CA GLU A 102 7.73 6.02 15.19
C GLU A 102 6.37 6.20 15.87
N ARG A 103 6.01 7.44 16.18
CA ARG A 103 4.71 7.78 16.77
C ARG A 103 3.55 7.37 15.88
N ALA A 104 3.60 7.67 14.59
CA ALA A 104 2.55 7.30 13.64
C ALA A 104 2.36 5.77 13.57
N LEU A 105 3.45 5.01 13.53
CA LEU A 105 3.38 3.55 13.52
C LEU A 105 2.85 2.97 14.84
N ILE A 106 3.26 3.52 15.97
CA ILE A 106 2.74 3.10 17.29
C ILE A 106 1.24 3.33 17.36
N GLN A 107 0.76 4.52 16.95
CA GLN A 107 -0.66 4.83 16.95
C GLN A 107 -1.48 3.91 16.04
N PHE A 108 -0.93 3.55 14.89
CA PHE A 108 -1.59 2.63 13.97
C PHE A 108 -1.59 1.19 14.50
N ARG A 109 -0.46 0.70 15.02
CA ARG A 109 -0.34 -0.67 15.54
C ARG A 109 -1.19 -0.92 16.78
N ASN A 110 -1.31 0.06 17.67
CA ASN A 110 -2.12 -0.07 18.89
C ASN A 110 -3.61 0.25 18.68
N GLY A 111 -4.01 0.61 17.45
CA GLY A 111 -5.39 0.91 17.12
C GLY A 111 -5.89 2.29 17.57
N SER A 112 -5.00 3.19 18.04
CA SER A 112 -5.38 4.57 18.35
C SER A 112 -5.84 5.33 17.10
N VAL A 113 -5.30 4.96 15.92
CA VAL A 113 -5.78 5.39 14.62
C VAL A 113 -6.11 4.17 13.77
N SER A 114 -7.16 4.26 12.95
CA SER A 114 -7.62 3.15 12.11
C SER A 114 -7.07 3.21 10.69
N TYR A 115 -6.61 4.36 10.25
CA TYR A 115 -6.17 4.56 8.87
C TYR A 115 -4.76 5.13 8.81
N LEU A 116 -3.89 4.43 8.07
CA LEU A 116 -2.51 4.87 7.79
C LEU A 116 -2.43 5.35 6.35
N ILE A 117 -2.20 6.64 6.15
CA ILE A 117 -2.05 7.24 4.82
C ILE A 117 -0.55 7.28 4.48
N THR A 118 -0.12 6.64 3.40
CA THR A 118 1.30 6.48 3.12
C THR A 118 1.65 6.58 1.64
N THR A 119 2.94 6.73 1.38
CA THR A 119 3.53 6.65 0.03
C THR A 119 4.36 5.38 -0.14
N ASP A 120 4.57 4.94 -1.38
CA ASP A 120 5.31 3.69 -1.67
C ASP A 120 6.69 3.63 -1.05
N LEU A 121 7.46 4.71 -1.21
CA LEU A 121 8.83 4.76 -0.70
C LEU A 121 8.87 4.60 0.82
N ALA A 122 7.92 5.18 1.51
CA ALA A 122 7.85 5.11 2.95
C ALA A 122 7.34 3.74 3.45
N ALA A 123 6.43 3.12 2.72
CA ALA A 123 5.85 1.81 3.07
C ALA A 123 6.81 0.63 2.84
N ARG A 124 7.86 0.82 2.04
CA ARG A 124 8.87 -0.24 1.80
C ARG A 124 9.67 -0.51 3.06
N GLY A 125 9.80 -1.79 3.43
CA GLY A 125 10.55 -2.22 4.61
C GLY A 125 9.87 -1.93 5.95
N LEU A 126 8.66 -1.37 5.96
CA LEU A 126 7.89 -1.21 7.19
C LEU A 126 7.34 -2.56 7.65
N ASP A 127 7.54 -2.83 8.92
CA ASP A 127 6.82 -3.88 9.63
C ASP A 127 5.41 -3.37 10.00
N ILE A 128 4.52 -3.40 9.01
CA ILE A 128 3.10 -3.07 9.19
C ILE A 128 2.34 -4.38 9.37
N PRO A 129 1.44 -4.47 10.37
CA PRO A 129 0.57 -5.62 10.53
C PRO A 129 -0.18 -5.94 9.24
N GLU A 130 -0.52 -7.20 9.07
CA GLU A 130 -1.36 -7.63 7.96
C GLU A 130 -2.73 -6.96 8.06
N MET A 131 -3.20 -6.40 6.94
CA MET A 131 -4.42 -5.62 6.90
C MET A 131 -5.46 -6.31 6.03
N ASN A 132 -6.72 -6.23 6.42
CA ASN A 132 -7.81 -6.73 5.60
C ASN A 132 -8.06 -5.85 4.36
N HIS A 133 -7.68 -4.58 4.43
CA HIS A 133 -7.99 -3.61 3.40
C HIS A 133 -6.78 -2.76 3.02
N VAL A 134 -6.56 -2.65 1.72
CA VAL A 134 -5.66 -1.70 1.08
C VAL A 134 -6.48 -0.80 0.17
N ILE A 135 -6.23 0.50 0.22
CA ILE A 135 -6.96 1.49 -0.59
C ILE A 135 -5.95 2.26 -1.45
N HIS A 136 -6.09 2.18 -2.76
CA HIS A 136 -5.34 2.98 -3.71
C HIS A 136 -6.09 4.29 -3.96
N TYR A 137 -5.75 5.32 -3.20
CA TYR A 137 -6.27 6.67 -3.47
C TYR A 137 -5.68 7.25 -4.75
N HIS A 138 -4.39 7.01 -4.98
CA HIS A 138 -3.73 7.19 -6.26
C HIS A 138 -3.14 5.86 -6.72
N LEU A 139 -3.36 5.49 -7.97
CA LEU A 139 -2.70 4.35 -8.57
C LEU A 139 -1.21 4.64 -8.76
N PRO A 140 -0.32 3.68 -8.52
CA PRO A 140 1.09 3.82 -8.83
C PRO A 140 1.29 3.77 -10.35
N SER A 141 2.40 4.31 -10.84
CA SER A 141 2.73 4.28 -12.27
C SER A 141 3.31 2.95 -12.74
N LYS A 142 3.67 2.06 -11.79
CA LYS A 142 4.31 0.76 -12.07
C LYS A 142 3.52 -0.37 -11.43
N GLU A 143 3.42 -1.47 -12.16
CA GLU A 143 2.79 -2.71 -11.72
C GLU A 143 3.46 -3.29 -10.47
N ASP A 144 4.79 -3.30 -10.41
CA ASP A 144 5.53 -3.77 -9.23
C ASP A 144 5.12 -3.03 -7.95
N GLU A 145 4.91 -1.72 -8.04
CA GLU A 145 4.46 -0.92 -6.90
C GLU A 145 3.03 -1.30 -6.49
N PHE A 146 2.17 -1.57 -7.47
CA PHE A 146 0.82 -2.05 -7.23
C PHE A 146 0.81 -3.39 -6.50
N THR A 147 1.61 -4.33 -6.97
CA THR A 147 1.81 -5.65 -6.34
C THR A 147 2.36 -5.51 -4.92
N HIS A 148 3.36 -4.66 -4.70
CA HIS A 148 3.91 -4.41 -3.36
C HIS A 148 2.90 -3.78 -2.40
N ARG A 149 2.03 -2.88 -2.88
CA ARG A 149 0.94 -2.30 -2.07
C ARG A 149 -0.06 -3.38 -1.68
N ASN A 150 -0.47 -4.20 -2.64
CA ASN A 150 -1.40 -5.31 -2.41
C ASN A 150 -0.81 -6.37 -1.48
N GLY A 151 0.50 -6.58 -1.51
CA GLY A 151 1.21 -7.44 -0.56
C GLY A 151 1.17 -6.97 0.91
N ARG A 152 0.45 -5.89 1.24
CA ARG A 152 0.13 -5.50 2.62
C ARG A 152 -1.18 -6.12 3.10
N THR A 153 -1.90 -6.79 2.23
CA THR A 153 -3.10 -7.58 2.52
C THR A 153 -3.00 -8.95 1.84
N ALA A 154 -3.86 -9.86 2.20
CA ALA A 154 -3.97 -11.19 1.58
C ALA A 154 -2.66 -11.99 1.55
N ARG A 155 -1.83 -11.91 2.60
CA ARG A 155 -0.61 -12.71 2.70
C ARG A 155 -0.95 -14.16 3.08
N MET A 156 -0.22 -15.10 2.48
CA MET A 156 -0.29 -16.54 2.73
C MET A 156 -1.71 -17.13 2.63
N THR A 157 -2.45 -17.19 3.72
CA THR A 157 -3.79 -17.81 3.80
C THR A 157 -4.91 -16.82 4.12
N ALA A 158 -4.59 -15.55 4.34
CA ALA A 158 -5.57 -14.53 4.68
C ALA A 158 -6.25 -13.98 3.42
N SER A 159 -7.54 -13.71 3.50
CA SER A 159 -8.28 -12.99 2.46
C SER A 159 -8.15 -11.49 2.66
N GLY A 160 -7.96 -10.75 1.58
CA GLY A 160 -7.84 -9.30 1.62
C GLY A 160 -8.64 -8.62 0.52
N THR A 161 -8.89 -7.33 0.70
CA THR A 161 -9.57 -6.53 -0.34
C THR A 161 -8.74 -5.29 -0.67
N ALA A 162 -8.42 -5.13 -1.93
CA ALA A 162 -7.82 -3.92 -2.49
C ALA A 162 -8.91 -3.07 -3.14
N TYR A 163 -9.02 -1.83 -2.71
CA TYR A 163 -9.93 -0.84 -3.29
C TYR A 163 -9.15 0.14 -4.14
N ILE A 164 -9.66 0.43 -5.32
CA ILE A 164 -9.12 1.42 -6.24
C ILE A 164 -10.11 2.55 -6.34
N ILE A 165 -9.73 3.77 -5.94
CA ILE A 165 -10.58 4.95 -6.13
C ILE A 165 -10.12 5.65 -7.39
N ALA A 166 -10.93 5.60 -8.44
CA ALA A 166 -10.63 6.17 -9.75
C ALA A 166 -11.62 7.26 -10.13
N HIS A 167 -11.14 8.29 -10.82
CA HIS A 167 -11.95 9.28 -11.50
C HIS A 167 -11.81 9.09 -13.01
N GLU A 168 -12.85 9.34 -13.78
CA GLU A 168 -12.88 9.10 -15.23
C GLU A 168 -11.79 9.83 -16.03
N SER A 169 -11.31 10.98 -15.50
CA SER A 169 -10.21 11.74 -16.14
C SER A 169 -8.81 11.20 -15.82
N GLU A 170 -8.69 10.20 -14.95
CA GLU A 170 -7.39 9.60 -14.63
C GLU A 170 -6.95 8.64 -15.74
N LYS A 171 -5.64 8.61 -15.99
CA LYS A 171 -5.07 7.68 -16.95
C LYS A 171 -5.34 6.25 -16.50
N LYS A 172 -5.95 5.45 -17.35
CA LYS A 172 -6.06 4.01 -17.14
C LYS A 172 -4.69 3.37 -17.12
N MET A 173 -4.48 2.40 -16.24
CA MET A 173 -3.25 1.65 -16.15
C MET A 173 -3.43 0.29 -16.81
N ASP A 174 -2.45 -0.10 -17.64
CA ASP A 174 -2.51 -1.30 -18.47
C ASP A 174 -2.52 -2.61 -17.65
N TYR A 175 -2.08 -2.52 -16.38
CA TYR A 175 -2.02 -3.65 -15.44
C TYR A 175 -3.30 -3.82 -14.59
N ILE A 176 -4.37 -3.08 -14.88
CA ILE A 176 -5.65 -3.16 -14.16
C ILE A 176 -6.77 -3.46 -15.14
N ASP A 177 -7.52 -4.51 -14.88
CA ASP A 177 -8.81 -4.77 -15.54
C ASP A 177 -9.88 -3.84 -14.97
N TYR A 178 -10.42 -2.96 -15.83
CA TYR A 178 -11.38 -1.93 -15.47
C TYR A 178 -12.82 -2.38 -15.73
#